data_acc6ca2d7e7cff96e775e65459666a44
#
_entry.id   acc6ca2d7e7cff96e775e65459666a44
#
_cell.length_a   1.000
_cell.length_b   1.000
_cell.length_c   1.000
_cell.angle_alpha   90.00
_cell.angle_beta   90.00
_cell.angle_gamma   90.00
#
_symmetry.space_group_name_H-M   'P 1'
#
loop_
_entity.id
_entity.type
_entity.pdbx_description
1 polymer ?
#
loop_
_entity_poly.entity_id
_entity_poly.type
_entity_poly.pdbx_seq_one_letter_code
_entity_poly.pdbx_strand_id
1 'polypeptide(L)'
;MTRRVLVLVVLAVLGIAVWYLRDPAWLIDQSTGFRANERASDGTVFRWSGGHASFFVPSDAGIIRVPIATTFDAGGAAPMVVTMFVDEARAARLLLTDDAWHTVTIPLPPRGSRRVRRIDIRTSVVREDNHGVKVGEVQVSGR
;
A
#
# COMPACT_ATOMS: atom_id res chain seq x y z
N MET A 1 -36.18 -31.32 9.16
CA MET A 1 -35.11 -30.48 9.71
C MET A 1 -35.73 -29.60 10.82
N THR A 2 -35.26 -29.71 12.07
CA THR A 2 -35.85 -28.94 13.14
C THR A 2 -35.48 -27.46 13.01
N ARG A 3 -36.38 -26.55 13.39
CA ARG A 3 -36.15 -25.08 13.31
C ARG A 3 -34.82 -24.65 13.96
N ARG A 4 -34.37 -25.36 15.01
CA ARG A 4 -33.07 -25.09 15.65
C ARG A 4 -31.87 -25.39 14.75
N VAL A 5 -31.90 -26.50 13.98
CA VAL A 5 -30.85 -26.86 13.04
C VAL A 5 -30.75 -25.85 11.90
N LEU A 6 -31.90 -25.39 11.38
CA LEU A 6 -31.92 -24.36 10.34
C LEU A 6 -31.26 -23.05 10.84
N VAL A 7 -31.59 -22.61 12.05
CA VAL A 7 -31.01 -21.38 12.63
C VAL A 7 -29.49 -21.53 12.81
N LEU A 8 -29.00 -22.66 13.29
CA LEU A 8 -27.56 -22.90 13.44
C LEU A 8 -26.82 -22.88 12.10
N VAL A 9 -27.41 -23.49 11.06
CA VAL A 9 -26.83 -23.47 9.70
C VAL A 9 -26.76 -22.04 9.15
N VAL A 10 -27.83 -21.26 9.30
CA VAL A 10 -27.84 -19.86 8.85
C VAL A 10 -26.79 -19.03 9.59
N LEU A 11 -26.66 -19.19 10.89
CA LEU A 11 -25.64 -18.46 11.68
C LEU A 11 -24.22 -18.87 11.27
N ALA A 12 -23.98 -20.17 11.02
CA ALA A 12 -22.67 -20.63 10.54
C ALA A 12 -22.33 -20.06 9.17
N VAL A 13 -23.27 -20.05 8.22
CA VAL A 13 -23.09 -19.48 6.89
C VAL A 13 -22.82 -17.98 6.96
N LEU A 14 -23.58 -17.23 7.77
CA LEU A 14 -23.35 -15.81 8.00
C LEU A 14 -21.97 -15.56 8.63
N GLY A 15 -21.56 -16.35 9.61
CA GLY A 15 -20.24 -16.25 10.23
C GLY A 15 -19.10 -16.45 9.22
N ILE A 16 -19.21 -17.47 8.36
CA ILE A 16 -18.25 -17.73 7.29
C ILE A 16 -18.23 -16.60 6.27
N ALA A 17 -19.39 -16.10 5.87
CA ALA A 17 -19.51 -14.99 4.93
C ALA A 17 -18.88 -13.70 5.48
N VAL A 18 -19.16 -13.34 6.74
CA VAL A 18 -18.56 -12.18 7.42
C VAL A 18 -17.03 -12.34 7.50
N TRP A 19 -16.55 -13.54 7.87
CA TRP A 19 -15.11 -13.82 7.93
C TRP A 19 -14.42 -13.71 6.57
N TYR A 20 -15.07 -14.21 5.49
CA TYR A 20 -14.54 -14.12 4.13
C TYR A 20 -14.55 -12.69 3.60
N LEU A 21 -15.64 -11.93 3.84
CA LEU A 21 -15.79 -10.56 3.36
C LEU A 21 -14.93 -9.55 4.13
N ARG A 22 -14.47 -9.90 5.33
CA ARG A 22 -13.59 -9.03 6.12
C ARG A 22 -12.25 -8.78 5.44
N ASP A 23 -11.67 -9.81 4.79
CA ASP A 23 -10.39 -9.72 4.09
C ASP A 23 -10.44 -10.58 2.81
N PRO A 24 -11.15 -10.14 1.77
CA PRO A 24 -11.25 -10.89 0.53
C PRO A 24 -9.89 -10.94 -0.18
N ALA A 25 -9.57 -12.08 -0.80
CA ALA A 25 -8.29 -12.30 -1.46
C ALA A 25 -8.00 -11.31 -2.60
N TRP A 26 -9.05 -10.80 -3.26
CA TRP A 26 -8.92 -9.81 -4.34
C TRP A 26 -8.44 -8.43 -3.87
N LEU A 27 -8.39 -8.15 -2.56
CA LEU A 27 -7.84 -6.89 -2.05
C LEU A 27 -6.36 -6.71 -2.41
N ILE A 28 -5.59 -7.79 -2.58
CA ILE A 28 -4.17 -7.70 -2.94
C ILE A 28 -3.97 -6.97 -4.27
N ASP A 29 -4.92 -7.11 -5.20
CA ASP A 29 -4.87 -6.47 -6.51
C ASP A 29 -5.41 -5.03 -6.49
N GLN A 30 -5.90 -4.57 -5.35
CA GLN A 30 -6.50 -3.24 -5.23
C GLN A 30 -5.48 -2.20 -4.75
N SER A 31 -5.62 -1.02 -5.31
CA SER A 31 -4.88 0.15 -4.85
C SER A 31 -5.73 1.40 -5.05
N THR A 32 -5.53 2.40 -4.21
CA THR A 32 -6.23 3.69 -4.29
C THR A 32 -5.22 4.84 -4.21
N GLY A 33 -5.59 5.98 -4.75
CA GLY A 33 -4.73 7.17 -4.72
C GLY A 33 -3.54 7.13 -5.67
N PHE A 34 -3.51 6.15 -6.58
CA PHE A 34 -2.52 6.06 -7.66
C PHE A 34 -3.13 6.43 -9.00
N ARG A 35 -2.30 7.00 -9.87
CA ARG A 35 -2.61 7.21 -11.29
C ARG A 35 -2.28 5.97 -12.12
N ALA A 36 -2.53 6.04 -13.41
CA ALA A 36 -2.14 5.00 -14.36
C ALA A 36 -0.62 4.74 -14.33
N ASN A 37 -0.23 3.56 -14.79
CA ASN A 37 1.18 3.21 -14.95
C ASN A 37 1.82 4.11 -16.02
N GLU A 38 2.99 4.61 -15.70
CA GLU A 38 3.86 5.36 -16.59
C GLU A 38 5.22 4.66 -16.71
N ARG A 39 5.98 5.03 -17.70
CA ARG A 39 7.32 4.50 -17.93
C ARG A 39 8.32 5.65 -17.99
N ALA A 40 9.36 5.57 -17.18
CA ALA A 40 10.48 6.50 -17.22
C ALA A 40 11.36 6.23 -18.46
N SER A 41 12.24 7.16 -18.78
CA SER A 41 13.17 7.05 -19.92
C SER A 41 14.14 5.86 -19.83
N ASP A 42 14.46 5.42 -18.61
CA ASP A 42 15.28 4.24 -18.32
C ASP A 42 14.49 2.91 -18.39
N GLY A 43 13.19 2.97 -18.74
CA GLY A 43 12.31 1.81 -18.82
C GLY A 43 11.61 1.45 -17.51
N THR A 44 11.93 2.08 -16.39
CA THR A 44 11.30 1.83 -15.10
C THR A 44 9.80 2.13 -15.13
N VAL A 45 8.97 1.16 -14.76
CA VAL A 45 7.53 1.34 -14.64
C VAL A 45 7.20 1.88 -13.26
N PHE A 46 6.38 2.91 -13.20
CA PHE A 46 5.96 3.53 -11.95
C PHE A 46 4.53 4.08 -12.04
N ARG A 47 3.98 4.43 -10.90
CA ARG A 47 2.71 5.17 -10.77
C ARG A 47 2.92 6.40 -9.91
N TRP A 48 2.27 7.49 -10.24
CA TRP A 48 2.19 8.63 -9.37
C TRP A 48 1.20 8.37 -8.23
N SER A 49 1.59 8.67 -7.00
CA SER A 49 0.64 8.81 -5.91
C SER A 49 0.03 10.20 -5.94
N GLY A 50 -1.18 10.34 -5.38
CA GLY A 50 -1.64 11.63 -4.85
C GLY A 50 -0.98 11.94 -3.49
N GLY A 51 -1.59 12.83 -2.72
CA GLY A 51 -1.13 13.13 -1.34
C GLY A 51 -1.27 11.94 -0.38
N HIS A 52 -2.17 11.02 -0.70
CA HIS A 52 -2.40 9.77 0.01
C HIS A 52 -2.68 8.67 -1.00
N ALA A 53 -1.95 7.58 -0.89
CA ALA A 53 -2.15 6.38 -1.69
C ALA A 53 -2.07 5.13 -0.80
N SER A 54 -2.79 4.07 -1.19
CA SER A 54 -2.83 2.82 -0.44
C SER A 54 -2.80 1.63 -1.38
N PHE A 55 -2.18 0.54 -0.93
CA PHE A 55 -2.21 -0.77 -1.57
C PHE A 55 -2.18 -1.87 -0.51
N PHE A 56 -2.39 -3.11 -0.94
CA PHE A 56 -2.44 -4.24 -0.03
C PHE A 56 -1.35 -5.25 -0.36
N VAL A 57 -0.82 -5.88 0.68
CA VAL A 57 0.16 -6.97 0.58
C VAL A 57 -0.29 -8.17 1.39
N PRO A 58 0.16 -9.40 1.05
CA PRO A 58 -0.14 -10.59 1.84
C PRO A 58 0.35 -10.44 3.29
N SER A 59 -0.41 -10.94 4.24
CA SER A 59 -0.07 -10.83 5.67
C SER A 59 1.06 -11.75 6.12
N ASP A 60 1.42 -12.75 5.29
CA ASP A 60 2.55 -13.66 5.51
C ASP A 60 3.87 -13.14 4.92
N ALA A 61 3.84 -12.00 4.22
CA ALA A 61 5.03 -11.30 3.82
C ALA A 61 5.87 -10.89 5.05
N GLY A 62 7.18 -11.06 4.97
CA GLY A 62 8.12 -10.66 6.03
C GLY A 62 8.69 -9.26 5.83
N ILE A 63 8.93 -8.90 4.58
CA ILE A 63 9.55 -7.62 4.19
C ILE A 63 8.90 -7.13 2.90
N ILE A 64 8.67 -5.83 2.82
CA ILE A 64 8.37 -5.15 1.56
C ILE A 64 9.48 -4.15 1.23
N ARG A 65 9.77 -4.00 -0.07
CA ARG A 65 10.64 -2.97 -0.62
C ARG A 65 9.83 -2.11 -1.57
N VAL A 66 9.79 -0.83 -1.28
CA VAL A 66 9.00 0.14 -2.04
C VAL A 66 9.95 1.15 -2.66
N PRO A 67 10.19 1.09 -3.99
CA PRO A 67 10.96 2.12 -4.69
C PRO A 67 10.13 3.41 -4.77
N ILE A 68 10.72 4.51 -4.33
CA ILE A 68 10.08 5.84 -4.31
C ILE A 68 11.02 6.86 -4.91
N ALA A 69 10.49 7.72 -5.76
CA ALA A 69 11.17 8.90 -6.27
C ALA A 69 10.20 10.09 -6.35
N THR A 70 10.74 11.26 -6.51
CA THR A 70 9.95 12.46 -6.85
C THR A 70 10.65 13.21 -7.98
N THR A 71 10.05 14.26 -8.50
CA THR A 71 10.73 15.20 -9.37
C THR A 71 10.86 16.51 -8.64
N PHE A 72 12.07 17.05 -8.61
CA PHE A 72 12.33 18.41 -8.17
C PHE A 72 12.43 19.29 -9.41
N ASP A 73 11.65 20.38 -9.46
CA ASP A 73 11.85 21.39 -10.48
C ASP A 73 13.12 22.16 -10.14
N ALA A 74 13.89 22.54 -11.15
CA ALA A 74 15.16 23.26 -11.01
C ALA A 74 15.06 24.61 -10.24
N GLY A 75 13.88 25.01 -9.78
CA GLY A 75 13.60 26.21 -9.03
C GLY A 75 13.61 26.07 -7.50
N GLY A 76 14.07 24.94 -6.95
CA GLY A 76 14.27 24.83 -5.48
C GLY A 76 13.03 24.40 -4.71
N ALA A 77 12.32 23.38 -5.16
CA ALA A 77 11.22 22.82 -4.38
C ALA A 77 11.69 22.35 -3.00
N ALA A 78 10.88 22.62 -1.98
CA ALA A 78 11.14 22.16 -0.62
C ALA A 78 11.26 20.63 -0.56
N PRO A 79 12.09 20.08 0.34
CA PRO A 79 12.20 18.64 0.53
C PRO A 79 10.84 18.01 0.81
N MET A 80 10.57 16.86 0.19
CA MET A 80 9.31 16.15 0.37
C MET A 80 9.45 15.08 1.44
N VAL A 81 8.60 15.09 2.44
CA VAL A 81 8.52 14.04 3.44
C VAL A 81 7.51 12.99 2.98
N VAL A 82 7.95 11.75 2.91
CA VAL A 82 7.09 10.59 2.65
C VAL A 82 6.99 9.78 3.94
N THR A 83 5.77 9.54 4.40
CA THR A 83 5.52 8.71 5.58
C THR A 83 4.73 7.47 5.14
N MET A 84 5.20 6.30 5.54
CA MET A 84 4.55 5.03 5.25
C MET A 84 4.00 4.41 6.51
N PHE A 85 2.83 3.81 6.37
CA PHE A 85 2.13 3.13 7.47
C PHE A 85 1.81 1.70 7.05
N VAL A 86 1.83 0.80 8.03
CA VAL A 86 1.36 -0.59 7.90
C VAL A 86 0.21 -0.75 8.88
N ASP A 87 -0.99 -1.05 8.39
CA ASP A 87 -2.21 -1.18 9.19
C ASP A 87 -2.37 0.00 10.18
N GLU A 88 -2.22 1.24 9.66
CA GLU A 88 -2.32 2.52 10.40
C GLU A 88 -1.13 2.84 11.32
N ALA A 89 -0.25 1.88 11.62
CA ALA A 89 0.96 2.12 12.39
C ALA A 89 2.08 2.70 11.51
N ARG A 90 2.72 3.79 11.94
CA ARG A 90 3.84 4.38 11.20
C ARG A 90 5.01 3.41 11.15
N ALA A 91 5.40 3.03 9.94
CA ALA A 91 6.47 2.06 9.69
C ALA A 91 7.77 2.68 9.18
N ALA A 92 7.67 3.74 8.36
CA ALA A 92 8.84 4.42 7.83
C ALA A 92 8.57 5.91 7.57
N ARG A 93 9.66 6.68 7.53
CA ARG A 93 9.65 8.09 7.11
C ARG A 93 10.89 8.34 6.27
N LEU A 94 10.72 8.95 5.11
CA LEU A 94 11.78 9.28 4.17
C LEU A 94 11.71 10.77 3.85
N LEU A 95 12.87 11.42 3.81
CA LEU A 95 13.02 12.77 3.31
C LEU A 95 13.64 12.69 1.92
N LEU A 96 12.91 13.10 0.90
CA LEU A 96 13.39 13.18 -0.47
C LEU A 96 13.96 14.59 -0.70
N THR A 97 15.22 14.64 -1.08
CA THR A 97 15.97 15.87 -1.37
C THR A 97 16.48 15.93 -2.81
N ASP A 98 16.30 14.86 -3.55
CA ASP A 98 16.69 14.69 -4.95
C ASP A 98 15.62 13.91 -5.72
N ASP A 99 15.82 13.73 -7.02
CA ASP A 99 14.94 12.99 -7.92
C ASP A 99 15.38 11.53 -8.16
N ALA A 100 16.37 11.07 -7.39
CA ALA A 100 16.83 9.69 -7.46
C ALA A 100 15.80 8.70 -6.89
N TRP A 101 15.89 7.46 -7.34
CA TRP A 101 15.12 6.37 -6.78
C TRP A 101 15.69 5.93 -5.43
N HIS A 102 14.86 5.99 -4.40
CA HIS A 102 15.14 5.49 -3.06
C HIS A 102 14.29 4.27 -2.77
N THR A 103 14.87 3.21 -2.22
CA THR A 103 14.13 2.01 -1.83
C THR A 103 13.88 2.01 -0.33
N VAL A 104 12.62 2.11 0.06
CA VAL A 104 12.21 1.98 1.46
C VAL A 104 11.98 0.51 1.76
N THR A 105 12.73 -0.04 2.71
CA THR A 105 12.56 -1.42 3.18
C THR A 105 11.80 -1.41 4.50
N ILE A 106 10.66 -2.09 4.54
CA ILE A 106 9.79 -2.15 5.70
C ILE A 106 9.66 -3.60 6.16
N PRO A 107 10.17 -3.95 7.35
CA PRO A 107 9.86 -5.23 7.96
C PRO A 107 8.39 -5.24 8.38
N LEU A 108 7.68 -6.29 8.00
CA LEU A 108 6.28 -6.44 8.37
C LEU A 108 6.17 -7.20 9.70
N PRO A 109 5.22 -6.80 10.58
CA PRO A 109 5.00 -7.51 11.83
C PRO A 109 4.56 -8.95 11.57
N PRO A 110 4.66 -9.85 12.57
CA PRO A 110 4.19 -11.22 12.45
C PRO A 110 2.76 -11.29 11.93
N ARG A 111 2.46 -12.37 11.18
CA ARG A 111 1.11 -12.62 10.66
C ARG A 111 0.10 -12.58 11.80
N GLY A 112 -0.89 -11.69 11.66
CA GLY A 112 -2.08 -11.67 12.54
C GLY A 112 -3.22 -12.52 11.98
N SER A 113 -4.43 -12.26 12.44
CA SER A 113 -5.65 -12.93 11.96
C SER A 113 -6.08 -12.49 10.55
N ARG A 114 -5.54 -11.39 10.03
CA ARG A 114 -5.87 -10.84 8.71
C ARG A 114 -5.10 -11.53 7.60
N ARG A 115 -5.71 -11.63 6.42
CA ARG A 115 -5.08 -12.21 5.22
C ARG A 115 -4.21 -11.21 4.49
N VAL A 116 -4.54 -9.94 4.58
CA VAL A 116 -3.85 -8.84 3.92
C VAL A 116 -3.49 -7.75 4.92
N ARG A 117 -2.47 -6.97 4.59
CA ARG A 117 -2.07 -5.75 5.28
C ARG A 117 -2.23 -4.58 4.37
N ARG A 118 -2.69 -3.49 4.90
CA ARG A 118 -2.78 -2.23 4.20
C ARG A 118 -1.49 -1.44 4.37
N ILE A 119 -0.95 -0.97 3.25
CA ILE A 119 0.18 -0.06 3.21
C ILE A 119 -0.33 1.30 2.74
N ASP A 120 -0.13 2.32 3.55
CA ASP A 120 -0.48 3.70 3.20
C ASP A 120 0.80 4.50 2.96
N ILE A 121 0.79 5.32 1.91
CA ILE A 121 1.84 6.30 1.59
C ILE A 121 1.22 7.68 1.70
N ARG A 122 1.82 8.55 2.50
CA ARG A 122 1.41 9.94 2.65
C ARG A 122 2.57 10.87 2.35
N THR A 123 2.33 11.90 1.57
CA THR A 123 3.32 12.92 1.20
C THR A 123 3.00 14.25 1.85
N SER A 124 4.02 14.99 2.27
CA SER A 124 3.86 16.30 2.91
C SER A 124 3.46 17.40 1.91
N VAL A 125 3.74 17.20 0.63
CA VAL A 125 3.45 18.14 -0.44
C VAL A 125 2.83 17.40 -1.60
N VAL A 126 1.86 18.02 -2.25
CA VAL A 126 1.24 17.56 -3.50
C VAL A 126 1.38 18.71 -4.48
N ARG A 127 1.82 18.43 -5.70
CA ARG A 127 1.97 19.43 -6.74
C ARG A 127 0.63 19.86 -7.32
N GLU A 128 0.60 20.94 -8.10
CA GLU A 128 -0.62 21.51 -8.70
C GLU A 128 -1.40 20.49 -9.54
N ASP A 129 -0.73 19.54 -10.17
CA ASP A 129 -1.32 18.46 -10.95
C ASP A 129 -1.72 17.24 -10.11
N ASN A 130 -1.74 17.37 -8.78
CA ASN A 130 -2.04 16.31 -7.81
C ASN A 130 -1.04 15.13 -7.87
N HIS A 131 0.23 15.39 -8.21
CA HIS A 131 1.32 14.42 -8.13
C HIS A 131 2.04 14.52 -6.78
N GLY A 132 2.07 13.42 -6.03
CA GLY A 132 2.87 13.26 -4.82
C GLY A 132 4.24 12.69 -5.15
N VAL A 133 4.38 11.36 -5.07
CA VAL A 133 5.63 10.64 -5.38
C VAL A 133 5.41 9.60 -6.46
N LYS A 134 6.47 9.28 -7.19
CA LYS A 134 6.55 8.10 -8.05
C LYS A 134 6.75 6.88 -7.17
N VAL A 135 5.98 5.84 -7.40
CA VAL A 135 6.10 4.55 -6.72
C VAL A 135 6.35 3.49 -7.78
N GLY A 136 7.52 2.86 -7.71
CA GLY A 136 7.91 1.77 -8.58
C GLY A 136 7.24 0.46 -8.19
N GLU A 137 7.64 -0.63 -8.84
CA GLU A 137 7.12 -1.96 -8.54
C GLU A 137 7.50 -2.39 -7.12
N VAL A 138 6.49 -2.68 -6.30
CA VAL A 138 6.67 -3.11 -4.92
C VAL A 138 7.13 -4.57 -4.89
N GLN A 139 8.26 -4.82 -4.25
CA GLN A 139 8.77 -6.16 -4.05
C GLN A 139 8.34 -6.70 -2.69
N VAL A 140 7.73 -7.88 -2.69
CA VAL A 140 7.25 -8.56 -1.49
C VAL A 140 8.09 -9.82 -1.30
N SER A 141 8.72 -9.97 -0.14
CA SER A 141 9.50 -11.16 0.21
C SER A 141 8.82 -11.90 1.37
N GLY A 142 8.70 -13.22 1.24
CA GLY A 142 8.25 -14.09 2.32
C GLY A 142 9.25 -14.12 3.50
N ARG A 143 8.84 -14.74 4.58
CA ARG A 143 9.70 -15.08 5.72
C ARG A 143 10.49 -16.33 5.46
#